data_2bf457b1b40c2e02b3a796f45bebc64a
#
_entry.id   2bf457b1b40c2e02b3a796f45bebc64a
#
_cell.length_a   1.000
_cell.length_b   1.000
_cell.length_c   1.000
_cell.angle_alpha   90.00
_cell.angle_beta   90.00
_cell.angle_gamma   90.00
#
_symmetry.space_group_name_H-M   'P 1'
#
loop_
_entity.id
_entity.type
_entity.pdbx_description
1 polymer ?
#
loop_
_entity_poly.entity_id
_entity_poly.type
_entity_poly.pdbx_seq_one_letter_code
_entity_poly.pdbx_strand_id
1 'polypeptide(L)'
;MNDSTTFKDKTLMITGGTGSFGNTVLKHFMNTDLAEIRIFSRDEKKQDDMRHRLQERSPELASKVRFFIGDVRNAQSVRDAMHGVDYIFHAAALKQVPSCEFFPMEAVRTNVIGTDNVLHAAIEEGVDRVACLSTDKAAYPINAMGKSKAMMESIIYANARNGAGRTTICCTRYGNVMCSRGSVIPLFIDRIRKGEPLTVTDPNMTRFLMNLDEAVDLVQFAFEHANPGDLFIQKAPASTIGDLAEAVQEVFGRVGTQVIGTRHGEKLFETLMTREERLRAEDMGGYYRVACDSRDLNYDKFVVDGEVETQADESYTSHNTERLDVEGTIAKIKTAEYVQLALEGREHEAVQ
;
A
#
# COMPACT_ATOMS: atom_id res chain seq x y z
N MET A 1 20.83 -1.48 -14.58
CA MET A 1 21.73 -2.19 -13.65
C MET A 1 21.51 -1.54 -12.31
N ASN A 2 20.73 -2.20 -11.43
CA ASN A 2 20.47 -1.68 -10.10
C ASN A 2 21.78 -1.78 -9.30
N ASP A 3 22.24 -0.64 -8.80
CA ASP A 3 23.37 -0.57 -7.91
C ASP A 3 22.96 -1.20 -6.58
N SER A 4 23.27 -2.50 -6.39
CA SER A 4 22.80 -3.33 -5.27
C SER A 4 23.42 -2.95 -3.92
N THR A 5 24.17 -1.85 -3.86
CA THR A 5 24.88 -1.43 -2.65
C THR A 5 24.00 -0.84 -1.56
N THR A 6 22.80 -0.37 -1.89
CA THR A 6 21.89 0.32 -0.93
C THR A 6 21.45 -0.58 0.23
N PHE A 7 21.24 -1.89 -0.01
CA PHE A 7 20.71 -2.83 0.99
C PHE A 7 21.79 -3.77 1.58
N LYS A 8 23.04 -3.66 1.10
CA LYS A 8 24.10 -4.56 1.52
C LYS A 8 24.35 -4.49 3.02
N ASP A 9 24.34 -5.65 3.67
CA ASP A 9 24.59 -5.85 5.10
C ASP A 9 23.60 -5.10 6.03
N LYS A 10 22.43 -4.65 5.50
CA LYS A 10 21.42 -3.90 6.23
C LYS A 10 20.30 -4.81 6.78
N THR A 11 19.58 -4.30 7.78
CA THR A 11 18.41 -4.94 8.39
C THR A 11 17.14 -4.20 7.99
N LEU A 12 16.20 -4.91 7.36
CA LEU A 12 14.86 -4.41 7.02
C LEU A 12 13.82 -4.94 8.00
N MET A 13 13.02 -4.07 8.62
CA MET A 13 11.85 -4.45 9.40
C MET A 13 10.56 -4.20 8.60
N ILE A 14 9.67 -5.20 8.56
CA ILE A 14 8.37 -5.14 7.90
C ILE A 14 7.28 -5.24 8.98
N THR A 15 6.62 -4.13 9.30
CA THR A 15 5.46 -4.17 10.20
C THR A 15 4.21 -4.60 9.42
N GLY A 16 3.37 -5.44 10.03
CA GLY A 16 2.27 -6.08 9.29
C GLY A 16 2.75 -7.11 8.27
N GLY A 17 3.96 -7.63 8.44
CA GLY A 17 4.66 -8.48 7.49
C GLY A 17 3.96 -9.80 7.15
N THR A 18 3.02 -10.27 7.97
CA THR A 18 2.21 -11.48 7.68
C THR A 18 0.98 -11.21 6.78
N GLY A 19 0.73 -9.95 6.41
CA GLY A 19 -0.30 -9.60 5.43
C GLY A 19 0.16 -9.87 3.98
N SER A 20 -0.79 -9.82 3.01
CA SER A 20 -0.48 -10.04 1.59
C SER A 20 0.67 -9.16 1.09
N PHE A 21 0.60 -7.86 1.39
CA PHE A 21 1.62 -6.92 1.00
C PHE A 21 2.98 -7.20 1.67
N GLY A 22 2.97 -7.45 2.99
CA GLY A 22 4.19 -7.79 3.73
C GLY A 22 4.87 -9.05 3.23
N ASN A 23 4.10 -10.07 2.83
CA ASN A 23 4.63 -11.28 2.19
C ASN A 23 5.30 -10.98 0.85
N THR A 24 4.70 -10.13 0.00
CA THR A 24 5.29 -9.78 -1.30
C THR A 24 6.57 -8.95 -1.11
N VAL A 25 6.57 -7.99 -0.17
CA VAL A 25 7.78 -7.24 0.19
C VAL A 25 8.88 -8.19 0.70
N LEU A 26 8.53 -9.13 1.59
CA LEU A 26 9.48 -10.14 2.05
C LEU A 26 10.07 -10.95 0.88
N LYS A 27 9.23 -11.47 0.00
CA LYS A 27 9.62 -12.29 -1.17
C LYS A 27 10.57 -11.52 -2.10
N HIS A 28 10.31 -10.23 -2.32
CA HIS A 28 11.16 -9.36 -3.13
C HIS A 28 12.53 -9.11 -2.46
N PHE A 29 12.53 -8.64 -1.21
CA PHE A 29 13.75 -8.25 -0.52
C PHE A 29 14.61 -9.44 -0.02
N MET A 30 14.05 -10.63 0.11
CA MET A 30 14.85 -11.85 0.40
C MET A 30 15.94 -12.12 -0.64
N ASN A 31 15.75 -11.68 -1.88
CA ASN A 31 16.69 -11.86 -2.98
C ASN A 31 17.73 -10.74 -3.09
N THR A 32 17.71 -9.77 -2.17
CA THR A 32 18.70 -8.69 -2.10
C THR A 32 19.85 -9.04 -1.14
N ASP A 33 20.87 -8.17 -1.04
CA ASP A 33 22.02 -8.33 -0.18
C ASP A 33 21.76 -7.96 1.30
N LEU A 34 20.48 -7.86 1.72
CA LEU A 34 20.11 -7.65 3.12
C LEU A 34 20.69 -8.76 4.01
N ALA A 35 21.24 -8.37 5.15
CA ALA A 35 21.72 -9.30 6.17
C ALA A 35 20.55 -9.94 6.96
N GLU A 36 19.52 -9.15 7.28
CA GLU A 36 18.38 -9.60 8.07
C GLU A 36 17.08 -8.95 7.61
N ILE A 37 15.96 -9.71 7.66
CA ILE A 37 14.61 -9.19 7.49
C ILE A 37 13.78 -9.54 8.72
N ARG A 38 13.20 -8.55 9.39
CA ARG A 38 12.33 -8.73 10.56
C ARG A 38 10.87 -8.63 10.19
N ILE A 39 10.11 -9.67 10.50
CA ILE A 39 8.65 -9.70 10.36
C ILE A 39 8.04 -9.35 11.71
N PHE A 40 7.42 -8.18 11.80
CA PHE A 40 6.74 -7.72 13.00
C PHE A 40 5.22 -7.75 12.81
N SER A 41 4.52 -8.58 13.57
CA SER A 41 3.05 -8.67 13.52
C SER A 41 2.48 -9.28 14.81
N ARG A 42 1.16 -9.14 14.99
CA ARG A 42 0.45 -9.65 16.17
C ARG A 42 0.09 -11.13 16.10
N ASP A 43 -0.02 -11.64 14.88
CA ASP A 43 -0.60 -12.96 14.61
C ASP A 43 0.49 -14.03 14.63
N GLU A 44 0.62 -14.71 15.78
CA GLU A 44 1.57 -15.80 16.01
C GLU A 44 1.39 -16.93 15.00
N LYS A 45 0.13 -17.33 14.74
CA LYS A 45 -0.13 -18.44 13.81
C LYS A 45 0.33 -18.12 12.41
N LYS A 46 0.05 -16.92 11.90
CA LYS A 46 0.52 -16.52 10.57
C LYS A 46 2.04 -16.42 10.49
N GLN A 47 2.71 -16.01 11.57
CA GLN A 47 4.18 -16.01 11.62
C GLN A 47 4.70 -17.44 11.58
N ASP A 48 4.10 -18.36 12.32
CA ASP A 48 4.48 -19.77 12.34
C ASP A 48 4.28 -20.43 10.96
N ASP A 49 3.10 -20.24 10.34
CA ASP A 49 2.81 -20.72 9.00
C ASP A 49 3.81 -20.14 7.96
N MET A 50 4.17 -18.86 8.08
CA MET A 50 5.14 -18.22 7.21
C MET A 50 6.53 -18.82 7.40
N ARG A 51 6.97 -19.02 8.64
CA ARG A 51 8.26 -19.63 8.97
C ARG A 51 8.40 -21.02 8.38
N HIS A 52 7.39 -21.90 8.54
CA HIS A 52 7.40 -23.24 7.98
C HIS A 52 7.48 -23.21 6.45
N ARG A 53 6.66 -22.41 5.79
CA ARG A 53 6.71 -22.27 4.33
C ARG A 53 8.08 -21.79 3.82
N LEU A 54 8.72 -20.86 4.51
CA LEU A 54 10.04 -20.38 4.13
C LEU A 54 11.10 -21.45 4.31
N GLN A 55 11.06 -22.20 5.41
CA GLN A 55 11.98 -23.32 5.66
C GLN A 55 11.84 -24.44 4.63
N GLU A 56 10.61 -24.75 4.19
CA GLU A 56 10.36 -25.76 3.16
C GLU A 56 10.79 -25.32 1.76
N ARG A 57 10.50 -24.07 1.37
CA ARG A 57 10.69 -23.58 0.01
C ARG A 57 12.08 -23.00 -0.25
N SER A 58 12.70 -22.36 0.74
CA SER A 58 13.94 -21.61 0.60
C SER A 58 14.73 -21.58 1.91
N PRO A 59 15.31 -22.73 2.36
CA PRO A 59 15.97 -22.84 3.66
C PRO A 59 17.11 -21.84 3.85
N GLU A 60 17.88 -21.58 2.79
CA GLU A 60 19.00 -20.62 2.83
C GLU A 60 18.51 -19.19 3.08
N LEU A 61 17.46 -18.76 2.37
CA LEU A 61 16.87 -17.45 2.52
C LEU A 61 16.11 -17.31 3.84
N ALA A 62 15.52 -18.42 4.33
CA ALA A 62 14.82 -18.45 5.63
C ALA A 62 15.74 -18.06 6.79
N SER A 63 17.03 -18.32 6.69
CA SER A 63 18.01 -17.96 7.72
C SER A 63 18.16 -16.45 7.95
N LYS A 64 17.84 -15.63 6.93
CA LYS A 64 17.84 -14.16 7.00
C LYS A 64 16.59 -13.60 7.70
N VAL A 65 15.52 -14.40 7.87
CA VAL A 65 14.21 -13.90 8.34
C VAL A 65 14.05 -14.17 9.83
N ARG A 66 13.76 -13.12 10.60
CA ARG A 66 13.44 -13.19 12.02
C ARG A 66 12.01 -12.74 12.28
N PHE A 67 11.36 -13.40 13.21
CA PHE A 67 9.96 -13.16 13.56
C PHE A 67 9.84 -12.53 14.93
N PHE A 68 9.11 -11.41 14.99
CA PHE A 68 8.83 -10.67 16.21
C PHE A 68 7.30 -10.57 16.41
N ILE A 69 6.80 -11.16 17.47
CA ILE A 69 5.40 -11.01 17.87
C ILE A 69 5.26 -9.69 18.60
N GLY A 70 4.43 -8.78 18.06
CA GLY A 70 4.23 -7.47 18.66
C GLY A 70 3.11 -6.69 18.00
N ASP A 71 2.67 -5.63 18.67
CA ASP A 71 1.60 -4.76 18.23
C ASP A 71 2.12 -3.31 18.11
N VAL A 72 1.92 -2.68 16.94
CA VAL A 72 2.31 -1.29 16.71
C VAL A 72 1.67 -0.30 17.68
N ARG A 73 0.52 -0.67 18.29
CA ARG A 73 -0.15 0.12 19.31
C ARG A 73 0.60 0.14 20.65
N ASN A 74 1.57 -0.75 20.84
CA ASN A 74 2.42 -0.83 22.02
C ASN A 74 3.82 -0.31 21.69
N ALA A 75 4.13 0.91 22.12
CA ALA A 75 5.39 1.56 21.85
C ALA A 75 6.62 0.76 22.34
N GLN A 76 6.52 0.08 23.50
CA GLN A 76 7.62 -0.73 24.01
C GLN A 76 7.90 -1.94 23.10
N SER A 77 6.84 -2.65 22.66
CA SER A 77 6.97 -3.79 21.74
C SER A 77 7.61 -3.38 20.42
N VAL A 78 7.30 -2.17 19.93
CA VAL A 78 7.90 -1.61 18.70
C VAL A 78 9.39 -1.33 18.92
N ARG A 79 9.75 -0.67 20.03
CA ARG A 79 11.16 -0.37 20.39
C ARG A 79 12.01 -1.63 20.49
N ASP A 80 11.51 -2.63 21.22
CA ASP A 80 12.24 -3.90 21.44
C ASP A 80 12.57 -4.61 20.11
N ALA A 81 11.69 -4.52 19.12
CA ALA A 81 11.89 -5.11 17.79
C ALA A 81 12.77 -4.25 16.86
N MET A 82 12.96 -2.96 17.18
CA MET A 82 13.58 -1.98 16.27
C MET A 82 15.10 -1.86 16.44
N HIS A 83 15.65 -2.30 17.56
CA HIS A 83 17.07 -2.15 17.84
C HIS A 83 17.97 -2.74 16.72
N GLY A 84 18.80 -1.90 16.13
CA GLY A 84 19.69 -2.30 15.01
C GLY A 84 19.00 -2.48 13.65
N VAL A 85 17.81 -1.89 13.46
CA VAL A 85 17.12 -1.83 12.17
C VAL A 85 17.63 -0.64 11.36
N ASP A 86 17.91 -0.85 10.07
CA ASP A 86 18.32 0.22 9.15
C ASP A 86 17.14 0.74 8.31
N TYR A 87 16.24 -0.14 7.89
CA TYR A 87 15.12 0.16 7.00
C TYR A 87 13.81 -0.33 7.59
N ILE A 88 12.73 0.46 7.46
CA ILE A 88 11.39 0.04 7.87
C ILE A 88 10.42 0.19 6.72
N PHE A 89 9.72 -0.89 6.39
CA PHE A 89 8.48 -0.82 5.64
C PHE A 89 7.29 -0.94 6.60
N HIS A 90 6.59 0.18 6.81
CA HIS A 90 5.45 0.22 7.74
C HIS A 90 4.13 -0.02 7.01
N ALA A 91 3.64 -1.29 7.06
CA ALA A 91 2.39 -1.71 6.43
C ALA A 91 1.30 -2.17 7.43
N ALA A 92 1.58 -2.15 8.74
CA ALA A 92 0.61 -2.50 9.76
C ALA A 92 -0.54 -1.48 9.81
N ALA A 93 -1.75 -1.89 9.40
CA ALA A 93 -2.92 -1.04 9.39
C ALA A 93 -4.23 -1.83 9.42
N LEU A 94 -5.32 -1.18 9.84
CA LEU A 94 -6.67 -1.60 9.53
C LEU A 94 -7.08 -1.00 8.19
N LYS A 95 -7.51 -1.85 7.23
CA LYS A 95 -7.80 -1.44 5.84
C LYS A 95 -9.24 -1.69 5.39
N GLN A 96 -10.02 -2.45 6.15
CA GLN A 96 -11.40 -2.77 5.78
C GLN A 96 -12.34 -1.63 6.15
N VAL A 97 -12.99 -1.03 5.15
CA VAL A 97 -13.89 0.10 5.34
C VAL A 97 -15.00 -0.22 6.33
N PRO A 98 -15.78 -1.34 6.21
CA PRO A 98 -16.83 -1.65 7.17
C PRO A 98 -16.30 -1.77 8.61
N SER A 99 -15.20 -2.47 8.81
CA SER A 99 -14.61 -2.63 10.15
C SER A 99 -14.19 -1.29 10.76
N CYS A 100 -13.63 -0.39 9.97
CA CYS A 100 -13.23 0.94 10.44
C CYS A 100 -14.45 1.83 10.74
N GLU A 101 -15.54 1.71 9.99
CA GLU A 101 -16.79 2.43 10.27
C GLU A 101 -17.41 1.99 11.60
N PHE A 102 -17.46 0.68 11.87
CA PHE A 102 -18.00 0.15 13.12
C PHE A 102 -17.06 0.34 14.32
N PHE A 103 -15.76 0.36 14.09
CA PHE A 103 -14.73 0.46 15.14
C PHE A 103 -13.72 1.57 14.82
N PRO A 104 -14.15 2.85 14.72
CA PRO A 104 -13.27 3.93 14.26
C PRO A 104 -12.08 4.17 15.21
N MET A 105 -12.24 3.96 16.51
CA MET A 105 -11.14 4.09 17.47
C MET A 105 -10.07 3.02 17.30
N GLU A 106 -10.41 1.82 16.82
CA GLU A 106 -9.39 0.81 16.50
C GLU A 106 -8.60 1.21 15.24
N ALA A 107 -9.25 1.87 14.27
CA ALA A 107 -8.55 2.46 13.13
C ALA A 107 -7.61 3.59 13.59
N VAL A 108 -8.04 4.48 14.49
CA VAL A 108 -7.19 5.53 15.07
C VAL A 108 -6.00 4.91 15.83
N ARG A 109 -6.25 3.96 16.73
CA ARG A 109 -5.19 3.32 17.52
C ARG A 109 -4.15 2.63 16.65
N THR A 110 -4.57 1.97 15.57
CA THR A 110 -3.66 1.20 14.70
C THR A 110 -3.01 2.09 13.65
N ASN A 111 -3.81 2.84 12.87
CA ASN A 111 -3.32 3.57 11.72
C ASN A 111 -2.64 4.91 12.11
N VAL A 112 -3.11 5.54 13.19
CA VAL A 112 -2.62 6.86 13.63
C VAL A 112 -1.58 6.68 14.73
N ILE A 113 -1.99 6.20 15.92
CA ILE A 113 -1.10 6.07 17.08
C ILE A 113 -0.04 4.97 16.83
N GLY A 114 -0.42 3.87 16.18
CA GLY A 114 0.53 2.81 15.84
C GLY A 114 1.62 3.27 14.89
N THR A 115 1.28 4.11 13.91
CA THR A 115 2.28 4.73 13.03
C THR A 115 3.17 5.69 13.80
N ASP A 116 2.60 6.55 14.66
CA ASP A 116 3.36 7.48 15.49
C ASP A 116 4.38 6.75 16.38
N ASN A 117 3.98 5.65 17.02
CA ASN A 117 4.89 4.79 17.81
C ASN A 117 6.06 4.25 16.97
N VAL A 118 5.79 3.80 15.73
CA VAL A 118 6.83 3.27 14.83
C VAL A 118 7.79 4.37 14.43
N LEU A 119 7.30 5.57 14.10
CA LEU A 119 8.13 6.68 13.64
C LEU A 119 8.99 7.25 14.76
N HIS A 120 8.45 7.41 15.99
CA HIS A 120 9.21 7.83 17.16
C HIS A 120 10.34 6.83 17.47
N ALA A 121 10.01 5.53 17.52
CA ALA A 121 11.03 4.52 17.76
C ALA A 121 12.10 4.51 16.65
N ALA A 122 11.72 4.69 15.39
CA ALA A 122 12.66 4.77 14.28
C ALA A 122 13.64 5.95 14.41
N ILE A 123 13.15 7.12 14.82
CA ILE A 123 13.98 8.31 15.06
C ILE A 123 14.89 8.11 16.27
N GLU A 124 14.38 7.53 17.36
CA GLU A 124 15.14 7.25 18.59
C GLU A 124 16.29 6.25 18.32
N GLU A 125 16.00 5.17 17.57
CA GLU A 125 16.98 4.12 17.23
C GLU A 125 17.92 4.50 16.07
N GLY A 126 17.67 5.62 15.38
CA GLY A 126 18.50 6.10 14.28
C GLY A 126 18.36 5.26 13.01
N VAL A 127 17.16 4.78 12.71
CA VAL A 127 16.84 4.08 11.47
C VAL A 127 17.14 4.97 10.27
N ASP A 128 17.81 4.45 9.25
CA ASP A 128 18.19 5.23 8.07
C ASP A 128 16.94 5.71 7.30
N ARG A 129 16.00 4.78 7.00
CA ARG A 129 14.84 5.08 6.16
C ARG A 129 13.57 4.35 6.59
N VAL A 130 12.45 5.06 6.53
CA VAL A 130 11.11 4.54 6.80
C VAL A 130 10.18 4.85 5.63
N ALA A 131 9.66 3.81 4.96
CA ALA A 131 8.60 3.93 3.96
C ALA A 131 7.26 3.50 4.57
N CYS A 132 6.31 4.41 4.65
CA CYS A 132 4.98 4.17 5.21
C CYS A 132 3.95 3.93 4.11
N LEU A 133 3.18 2.84 4.25
CA LEU A 133 2.16 2.45 3.31
C LEU A 133 0.87 3.26 3.49
N SER A 134 0.50 4.09 2.50
CA SER A 134 -0.81 4.76 2.44
C SER A 134 -1.71 4.20 1.32
N THR A 135 -2.68 4.96 0.87
CA THR A 135 -3.75 4.51 -0.03
C THR A 135 -4.41 5.70 -0.75
N ASP A 136 -5.00 5.45 -1.92
CA ASP A 136 -5.92 6.33 -2.63
C ASP A 136 -7.06 6.88 -1.75
N LYS A 137 -7.46 6.13 -0.72
CA LYS A 137 -8.55 6.52 0.18
C LYS A 137 -8.17 7.61 1.19
N ALA A 138 -6.86 7.92 1.31
CA ALA A 138 -6.36 9.05 2.08
C ALA A 138 -6.58 10.39 1.35
N ALA A 139 -6.57 10.38 0.00
CA ALA A 139 -6.92 11.53 -0.82
C ALA A 139 -8.44 11.74 -0.83
N TYR A 140 -8.90 12.91 -0.40
CA TYR A 140 -10.34 13.24 -0.22
C TYR A 140 -11.12 12.14 0.50
N PRO A 141 -10.83 11.88 1.80
CA PRO A 141 -11.36 10.76 2.54
C PRO A 141 -12.86 10.93 2.87
N ILE A 142 -13.68 9.93 2.54
CA ILE A 142 -15.13 9.95 2.80
C ILE A 142 -15.57 8.98 3.91
N ASN A 143 -14.70 8.07 4.34
CA ASN A 143 -14.99 7.05 5.35
C ASN A 143 -13.93 7.04 6.47
N ALA A 144 -14.21 6.36 7.59
CA ALA A 144 -13.34 6.31 8.77
C ALA A 144 -11.95 5.74 8.46
N MET A 145 -11.87 4.73 7.58
CA MET A 145 -10.59 4.17 7.16
C MET A 145 -9.76 5.22 6.41
N GLY A 146 -10.32 5.88 5.40
CA GLY A 146 -9.65 6.95 4.66
C GLY A 146 -9.25 8.12 5.55
N LYS A 147 -10.13 8.56 6.47
CA LYS A 147 -9.84 9.62 7.45
C LYS A 147 -8.66 9.26 8.36
N SER A 148 -8.62 8.01 8.84
CA SER A 148 -7.50 7.55 9.67
C SER A 148 -6.18 7.49 8.88
N LYS A 149 -6.22 7.14 7.60
CA LYS A 149 -5.05 7.14 6.72
C LYS A 149 -4.60 8.55 6.35
N ALA A 150 -5.51 9.49 6.11
CA ALA A 150 -5.17 10.90 5.90
C ALA A 150 -4.50 11.51 7.15
N MET A 151 -5.00 11.20 8.35
CA MET A 151 -4.37 11.63 9.59
C MET A 151 -2.99 10.97 9.78
N MET A 152 -2.86 9.69 9.41
CA MET A 152 -1.57 8.99 9.39
C MET A 152 -0.55 9.72 8.50
N GLU A 153 -0.92 10.14 7.28
CA GLU A 153 -0.03 10.91 6.41
C GLU A 153 0.41 12.23 7.06
N SER A 154 -0.51 12.95 7.72
CA SER A 154 -0.17 14.18 8.46
C SER A 154 0.87 13.93 9.55
N ILE A 155 0.77 12.80 10.27
CA ILE A 155 1.74 12.38 11.30
C ILE A 155 3.08 12.01 10.67
N ILE A 156 3.07 11.33 9.52
CA ILE A 156 4.28 11.00 8.76
C ILE A 156 5.04 12.28 8.40
N TYR A 157 4.35 13.30 7.86
CA TYR A 157 4.96 14.58 7.51
C TYR A 157 5.50 15.33 8.73
N ALA A 158 4.77 15.31 9.86
CA ALA A 158 5.23 15.92 11.10
C ALA A 158 6.50 15.26 11.64
N ASN A 159 6.52 13.92 11.68
CA ASN A 159 7.69 13.15 12.13
C ASN A 159 8.86 13.26 11.15
N ALA A 160 8.62 13.34 9.84
CA ALA A 160 9.66 13.55 8.84
C ALA A 160 10.41 14.87 9.07
N ARG A 161 9.69 15.95 9.44
CA ARG A 161 10.32 17.23 9.83
C ARG A 161 11.15 17.10 11.10
N ASN A 162 10.63 16.43 12.12
CA ASN A 162 11.32 16.24 13.40
C ASN A 162 12.53 15.29 13.29
N GLY A 163 12.47 14.28 12.42
CA GLY A 163 13.52 13.32 12.15
C GLY A 163 14.58 13.77 11.15
N ALA A 164 14.42 14.95 10.54
CA ALA A 164 15.31 15.45 9.49
C ALA A 164 16.78 15.46 9.96
N GLY A 165 17.65 14.87 9.14
CA GLY A 165 19.08 14.72 9.43
C GLY A 165 19.46 13.44 10.20
N ARG A 166 18.48 12.64 10.64
CA ARG A 166 18.73 11.33 11.26
C ARG A 166 18.04 10.20 10.50
N THR A 167 16.73 10.31 10.29
CA THR A 167 15.87 9.29 9.68
C THR A 167 15.11 9.91 8.51
N THR A 168 15.23 9.34 7.33
CA THR A 168 14.42 9.72 6.18
C THR A 168 13.08 8.98 6.24
N ILE A 169 12.00 9.71 6.50
CA ILE A 169 10.65 9.17 6.57
C ILE A 169 9.88 9.62 5.33
N CYS A 170 9.27 8.69 4.60
CA CYS A 170 8.46 8.96 3.41
C CYS A 170 7.16 8.15 3.41
N CYS A 171 6.28 8.47 2.49
CA CYS A 171 5.01 7.81 2.30
C CYS A 171 4.87 7.29 0.87
N THR A 172 4.23 6.13 0.69
CA THR A 172 3.86 5.59 -0.62
C THR A 172 2.34 5.48 -0.73
N ARG A 173 1.77 5.96 -1.82
CA ARG A 173 0.32 5.92 -2.07
C ARG A 173 0.06 5.24 -3.41
N TYR A 174 -0.80 4.24 -3.40
CA TYR A 174 -1.23 3.55 -4.59
C TYR A 174 -2.71 3.17 -4.53
N GLY A 175 -3.24 2.82 -5.71
CA GLY A 175 -4.63 2.50 -5.89
C GLY A 175 -5.02 1.11 -5.45
N ASN A 176 -6.01 0.55 -6.12
CA ASN A 176 -6.50 -0.78 -5.82
C ASN A 176 -5.48 -1.83 -6.27
N VAL A 177 -4.95 -2.59 -5.32
CA VAL A 177 -4.10 -3.75 -5.61
C VAL A 177 -4.99 -4.93 -5.96
N MET A 178 -4.81 -5.45 -7.19
CA MET A 178 -5.56 -6.60 -7.69
C MET A 178 -5.37 -7.82 -6.80
N CYS A 179 -6.43 -8.60 -6.67
CA CYS A 179 -6.43 -9.88 -5.96
C CYS A 179 -6.01 -9.83 -4.48
N SER A 180 -5.98 -8.63 -3.88
CA SER A 180 -5.79 -8.51 -2.44
C SER A 180 -7.01 -9.06 -1.69
N ARG A 181 -6.81 -9.50 -0.44
CA ARG A 181 -7.87 -10.10 0.38
C ARG A 181 -9.13 -9.23 0.44
N GLY A 182 -10.26 -9.81 0.06
CA GLY A 182 -11.56 -9.14 0.01
C GLY A 182 -11.76 -8.22 -1.20
N SER A 183 -10.91 -8.32 -2.23
CA SER A 183 -11.06 -7.55 -3.47
C SER A 183 -12.02 -8.22 -4.47
N VAL A 184 -12.41 -7.46 -5.49
CA VAL A 184 -13.47 -7.83 -6.42
C VAL A 184 -13.12 -8.98 -7.36
N ILE A 185 -11.86 -9.11 -7.80
CA ILE A 185 -11.44 -10.16 -8.75
C ILE A 185 -11.61 -11.57 -8.15
N PRO A 186 -11.08 -11.89 -6.95
CA PRO A 186 -11.35 -13.18 -6.30
C PRO A 186 -12.84 -13.46 -6.09
N LEU A 187 -13.63 -12.44 -5.72
CA LEU A 187 -15.07 -12.57 -5.57
C LEU A 187 -15.75 -12.95 -6.90
N PHE A 188 -15.35 -12.34 -8.02
CA PHE A 188 -15.90 -12.65 -9.34
C PHE A 188 -15.55 -14.07 -9.76
N ILE A 189 -14.30 -14.49 -9.58
CA ILE A 189 -13.85 -15.87 -9.89
C ILE A 189 -14.64 -16.89 -9.06
N ASP A 190 -14.81 -16.67 -7.76
CA ASP A 190 -15.59 -17.56 -6.88
C ASP A 190 -17.05 -17.68 -7.33
N ARG A 191 -17.71 -16.55 -7.72
CA ARG A 191 -19.09 -16.57 -8.25
C ARG A 191 -19.20 -17.33 -9.57
N ILE A 192 -18.25 -17.12 -10.49
CA ILE A 192 -18.23 -17.85 -11.77
C ILE A 192 -18.15 -19.37 -11.50
N ARG A 193 -17.29 -19.82 -10.59
CA ARG A 193 -17.16 -21.24 -10.24
C ARG A 193 -18.42 -21.82 -9.62
N LYS A 194 -19.19 -20.99 -8.91
CA LYS A 194 -20.50 -21.38 -8.34
C LYS A 194 -21.65 -21.29 -9.33
N GLY A 195 -21.41 -20.79 -10.56
CA GLY A 195 -22.48 -20.54 -11.54
C GLY A 195 -23.40 -19.39 -11.15
N GLU A 196 -22.96 -18.47 -10.27
CA GLU A 196 -23.73 -17.34 -9.80
C GLU A 196 -23.38 -16.07 -10.63
N PRO A 197 -24.38 -15.19 -10.92
CA PRO A 197 -24.11 -13.95 -11.64
C PRO A 197 -23.17 -13.04 -10.85
N LEU A 198 -22.31 -12.29 -11.55
CA LEU A 198 -21.44 -11.30 -10.94
C LEU A 198 -22.28 -10.12 -10.41
N THR A 199 -22.04 -9.72 -9.16
CA THR A 199 -22.69 -8.53 -8.59
C THR A 199 -21.81 -7.30 -8.76
N VAL A 200 -22.32 -6.30 -9.48
CA VAL A 200 -21.66 -5.04 -9.76
C VAL A 200 -22.46 -3.90 -9.15
N THR A 201 -21.82 -3.00 -8.42
CA THR A 201 -22.49 -1.86 -7.78
C THR A 201 -22.91 -0.82 -8.81
N ASP A 202 -21.97 -0.37 -9.64
CA ASP A 202 -22.20 0.48 -10.82
C ASP A 202 -21.16 0.11 -11.87
N PRO A 203 -21.54 -0.30 -13.07
CA PRO A 203 -20.58 -0.69 -14.12
C PRO A 203 -19.66 0.46 -14.58
N ASN A 204 -20.07 1.72 -14.39
CA ASN A 204 -19.29 2.90 -14.80
C ASN A 204 -18.27 3.34 -13.74
N MET A 205 -18.31 2.78 -12.53
CA MET A 205 -17.26 3.03 -11.54
C MET A 205 -15.90 2.64 -12.10
N THR A 206 -14.87 3.44 -11.80
CA THR A 206 -13.50 3.12 -12.21
C THR A 206 -12.63 2.78 -11.02
N ARG A 207 -11.68 1.88 -11.25
CA ARG A 207 -10.67 1.49 -10.27
C ARG A 207 -9.31 1.40 -10.96
N PHE A 208 -8.27 1.85 -10.26
CA PHE A 208 -6.91 1.59 -10.69
C PHE A 208 -6.64 0.08 -10.66
N LEU A 209 -5.86 -0.40 -11.60
CA LEU A 209 -5.43 -1.80 -11.68
C LEU A 209 -3.92 -1.90 -11.52
N MET A 210 -3.50 -2.47 -10.40
CA MET A 210 -2.10 -2.62 -10.05
C MET A 210 -1.89 -4.01 -9.43
N ASN A 211 -0.77 -4.65 -9.74
CA ASN A 211 -0.37 -5.87 -9.06
C ASN A 211 0.48 -5.58 -7.81
N LEU A 212 0.75 -6.62 -7.00
CA LEU A 212 1.53 -6.47 -5.78
C LEU A 212 3.01 -6.18 -6.07
N ASP A 213 3.56 -6.71 -7.15
CA ASP A 213 4.97 -6.52 -7.50
C ASP A 213 5.23 -5.06 -7.88
N GLU A 214 4.36 -4.45 -8.71
CA GLU A 214 4.43 -3.02 -9.02
C GLU A 214 4.38 -2.14 -7.75
N ALA A 215 3.59 -2.57 -6.76
CA ALA A 215 3.51 -1.86 -5.49
C ALA A 215 4.79 -2.00 -4.65
N VAL A 216 5.49 -3.13 -4.75
CA VAL A 216 6.79 -3.33 -4.08
C VAL A 216 7.90 -2.55 -4.78
N ASP A 217 7.86 -2.45 -6.11
CA ASP A 217 8.79 -1.60 -6.87
C ASP A 217 8.71 -0.14 -6.41
N LEU A 218 7.50 0.36 -6.12
CA LEU A 218 7.33 1.70 -5.53
C LEU A 218 7.99 1.81 -4.15
N VAL A 219 7.92 0.76 -3.32
CA VAL A 219 8.56 0.77 -1.99
C VAL A 219 10.09 0.80 -2.13
N GLN A 220 10.64 0.00 -3.02
CA GLN A 220 12.09 0.03 -3.31
C GLN A 220 12.52 1.40 -3.83
N PHE A 221 11.79 1.95 -4.81
CA PHE A 221 12.03 3.28 -5.34
C PHE A 221 12.02 4.36 -4.24
N ALA A 222 11.06 4.27 -3.31
CA ALA A 222 10.98 5.19 -2.18
C ALA A 222 12.18 5.05 -1.24
N PHE A 223 12.65 3.83 -0.96
CA PHE A 223 13.87 3.65 -0.18
C PHE A 223 15.11 4.25 -0.86
N GLU A 224 15.21 4.22 -2.18
CA GLU A 224 16.36 4.71 -2.92
C GLU A 224 16.35 6.23 -3.09
N HIS A 225 15.17 6.85 -3.29
CA HIS A 225 15.04 8.22 -3.79
C HIS A 225 14.38 9.22 -2.84
N ALA A 226 13.84 8.78 -1.69
CA ALA A 226 13.08 9.69 -0.82
C ALA A 226 13.96 10.74 -0.13
N ASN A 227 13.41 11.95 -0.08
CA ASN A 227 13.77 12.97 0.91
C ASN A 227 12.73 12.97 2.05
N PRO A 228 13.07 13.56 3.22
CA PRO A 228 12.15 13.61 4.36
C PRO A 228 10.79 14.20 3.99
N GLY A 229 9.72 13.45 4.24
CA GLY A 229 8.35 13.87 3.99
C GLY A 229 7.84 13.69 2.56
N ASP A 230 8.62 13.12 1.65
CA ASP A 230 8.15 12.84 0.30
C ASP A 230 6.98 11.85 0.29
N LEU A 231 6.00 12.14 -0.56
CA LEU A 231 4.94 11.21 -0.93
C LEU A 231 5.18 10.72 -2.36
N PHE A 232 5.37 9.42 -2.52
CA PHE A 232 5.42 8.79 -3.84
C PHE A 232 4.08 8.18 -4.21
N ILE A 233 3.65 8.42 -5.45
CA ILE A 233 2.36 8.00 -5.98
C ILE A 233 2.59 7.14 -7.21
N GLN A 234 2.06 5.90 -7.18
CA GLN A 234 2.11 5.00 -8.32
C GLN A 234 1.24 5.52 -9.46
N LYS A 235 1.79 5.61 -10.65
CA LYS A 235 1.00 5.72 -11.87
C LYS A 235 0.48 4.33 -12.25
N ALA A 236 -0.82 4.23 -12.45
CA ALA A 236 -1.43 2.96 -12.81
C ALA A 236 -2.57 3.18 -13.81
N PRO A 237 -2.79 2.26 -14.74
CA PRO A 237 -3.97 2.27 -15.59
C PRO A 237 -5.22 1.95 -14.75
N ALA A 238 -6.38 2.27 -15.31
CA ALA A 238 -7.67 1.98 -14.69
C ALA A 238 -8.62 1.29 -15.66
N SER A 239 -9.58 0.56 -15.12
CA SER A 239 -10.68 -0.02 -15.86
C SER A 239 -12.01 0.34 -15.21
N THR A 240 -13.10 0.28 -15.96
CA THR A 240 -14.44 0.29 -15.38
C THR A 240 -14.71 -1.03 -14.67
N ILE A 241 -15.60 -1.03 -13.69
CA ILE A 241 -16.05 -2.29 -13.06
C ILE A 241 -16.81 -3.16 -14.08
N GLY A 242 -17.49 -2.54 -15.06
CA GLY A 242 -18.14 -3.23 -16.16
C GLY A 242 -17.12 -4.00 -17.03
N ASP A 243 -16.08 -3.31 -17.53
CA ASP A 243 -15.01 -3.95 -18.32
C ASP A 243 -14.25 -5.01 -17.52
N LEU A 244 -14.02 -4.77 -16.22
CA LEU A 244 -13.40 -5.76 -15.34
C LEU A 244 -14.26 -7.01 -15.18
N ALA A 245 -15.58 -6.85 -15.01
CA ALA A 245 -16.50 -7.99 -14.91
C ALA A 245 -16.55 -8.79 -16.22
N GLU A 246 -16.55 -8.10 -17.36
CA GLU A 246 -16.50 -8.75 -18.67
C GLU A 246 -15.15 -9.47 -18.86
N ALA A 247 -14.03 -8.83 -18.55
CA ALA A 247 -12.69 -9.43 -18.67
C ALA A 247 -12.55 -10.70 -17.82
N VAL A 248 -13.06 -10.70 -16.58
CA VAL A 248 -13.02 -11.90 -15.74
C VAL A 248 -13.92 -13.00 -16.29
N GLN A 249 -15.08 -12.68 -16.85
CA GLN A 249 -15.96 -13.66 -17.51
C GLN A 249 -15.35 -14.25 -18.79
N GLU A 250 -14.64 -13.45 -19.58
CA GLU A 250 -13.93 -13.97 -20.78
C GLU A 250 -12.84 -14.99 -20.40
N VAL A 251 -12.19 -14.79 -19.25
CA VAL A 251 -11.09 -15.64 -18.80
C VAL A 251 -11.58 -16.90 -18.07
N PHE A 252 -12.64 -16.81 -17.26
CA PHE A 252 -13.06 -17.89 -16.34
C PHE A 252 -14.42 -18.52 -16.69
N GLY A 253 -15.19 -17.91 -17.58
CA GLY A 253 -16.52 -18.41 -17.99
C GLY A 253 -17.64 -17.39 -17.74
N ARG A 254 -18.68 -17.44 -18.57
CA ARG A 254 -19.80 -16.48 -18.54
C ARG A 254 -20.91 -16.96 -17.63
N VAL A 255 -21.32 -16.07 -16.70
CA VAL A 255 -22.45 -16.29 -15.76
C VAL A 255 -23.45 -15.13 -15.76
N GLY A 256 -23.13 -14.06 -16.48
CA GLY A 256 -23.92 -12.81 -16.49
C GLY A 256 -23.60 -11.88 -15.33
N THR A 257 -24.16 -10.66 -15.38
CA THR A 257 -23.88 -9.60 -14.41
C THR A 257 -25.21 -9.02 -13.88
N GLN A 258 -25.27 -8.80 -12.55
CA GLN A 258 -26.39 -8.16 -11.87
C GLN A 258 -25.91 -6.85 -11.24
N VAL A 259 -26.55 -5.73 -11.61
CA VAL A 259 -26.29 -4.43 -10.98
C VAL A 259 -27.07 -4.34 -9.67
N ILE A 260 -26.37 -4.06 -8.56
CA ILE A 260 -26.96 -4.04 -7.20
C ILE A 260 -27.05 -2.63 -6.59
N GLY A 261 -26.51 -1.60 -7.25
CA GLY A 261 -26.44 -0.23 -6.74
C GLY A 261 -25.24 0.04 -5.84
N THR A 262 -24.97 1.33 -5.60
CA THR A 262 -23.81 1.80 -4.81
C THR A 262 -23.98 1.51 -3.31
N ARG A 263 -22.88 1.22 -2.62
CA ARG A 263 -22.83 1.01 -1.18
C ARG A 263 -22.44 2.29 -0.45
N HIS A 264 -22.80 2.39 0.83
CA HIS A 264 -22.36 3.50 1.67
C HIS A 264 -20.83 3.56 1.74
N GLY A 265 -20.26 4.75 1.51
CA GLY A 265 -18.81 4.97 1.57
C GLY A 265 -18.01 4.49 0.34
N GLU A 266 -18.68 4.06 -0.73
CA GLU A 266 -18.05 3.78 -2.02
C GLU A 266 -17.96 5.04 -2.88
N LYS A 267 -16.76 5.27 -3.49
CA LYS A 267 -16.54 6.34 -4.47
C LYS A 267 -16.82 5.85 -5.89
N LEU A 268 -17.33 6.73 -6.75
CA LEU A 268 -17.48 6.45 -8.19
C LEU A 268 -16.11 6.25 -8.87
N PHE A 269 -15.11 6.96 -8.41
CA PHE A 269 -13.72 6.84 -8.86
C PHE A 269 -12.76 7.05 -7.69
N GLU A 270 -11.57 6.53 -7.79
CA GLU A 270 -10.52 6.71 -6.78
C GLU A 270 -9.59 7.85 -7.15
N THR A 271 -9.08 8.55 -6.13
CA THR A 271 -8.14 9.67 -6.29
C THR A 271 -6.80 9.29 -5.67
N LEU A 272 -5.73 9.33 -6.44
CA LEU A 272 -4.37 9.09 -5.94
C LEU A 272 -3.64 10.38 -5.56
N MET A 273 -3.97 11.50 -6.22
CA MET A 273 -3.35 12.79 -5.96
C MET A 273 -4.40 13.89 -6.01
N THR A 274 -4.45 14.73 -4.99
CA THR A 274 -5.37 15.88 -4.94
C THR A 274 -4.92 17.00 -5.89
N ARG A 275 -5.78 17.99 -6.11
CA ARG A 275 -5.43 19.16 -6.94
C ARG A 275 -4.27 19.96 -6.35
N GLU A 276 -4.26 20.08 -5.03
CA GLU A 276 -3.24 20.82 -4.28
C GLU A 276 -1.90 20.09 -4.31
N GLU A 277 -1.91 18.76 -4.23
CA GLU A 277 -0.71 17.93 -4.36
C GLU A 277 -0.15 17.99 -5.78
N ARG A 278 -1.01 18.03 -6.80
CA ARG A 278 -0.61 17.99 -8.22
C ARG A 278 0.23 19.19 -8.63
N LEU A 279 0.00 20.37 -8.03
CA LEU A 279 0.81 21.57 -8.27
C LEU A 279 2.29 21.37 -7.92
N ARG A 280 2.54 20.59 -6.88
CA ARG A 280 3.89 20.34 -6.35
C ARG A 280 4.45 18.99 -6.79
N ALA A 281 3.71 18.26 -7.64
CA ALA A 281 4.09 16.94 -8.08
C ALA A 281 5.16 17.01 -9.16
N GLU A 282 6.23 16.28 -8.95
CA GLU A 282 7.28 16.00 -9.93
C GLU A 282 6.98 14.67 -10.63
N ASP A 283 7.08 14.67 -11.94
CA ASP A 283 6.93 13.45 -12.76
C ASP A 283 8.26 12.69 -12.81
N MET A 284 8.31 11.52 -12.22
CA MET A 284 9.47 10.64 -12.17
C MET A 284 9.32 9.40 -13.08
N GLY A 285 8.59 9.52 -14.18
CA GLY A 285 8.32 8.41 -15.10
C GLY A 285 7.17 7.52 -14.64
N GLY A 286 7.45 6.40 -14.00
CA GLY A 286 6.42 5.49 -13.45
C GLY A 286 5.70 6.00 -12.20
N TYR A 287 6.22 7.07 -11.59
CA TYR A 287 5.75 7.58 -10.31
C TYR A 287 5.59 9.11 -10.36
N TYR A 288 4.77 9.64 -9.46
CA TYR A 288 4.82 11.05 -9.07
C TYR A 288 5.47 11.16 -7.69
N ARG A 289 6.28 12.20 -7.51
CA ARG A 289 6.80 12.62 -6.22
C ARG A 289 6.12 13.93 -5.82
N VAL A 290 5.54 13.96 -4.62
CA VAL A 290 4.99 15.17 -4.02
C VAL A 290 5.86 15.51 -2.82
N ALA A 291 6.59 16.62 -2.90
CA ALA A 291 7.42 17.07 -1.80
C ALA A 291 6.55 17.53 -0.61
N CYS A 292 7.03 17.27 0.61
CA CYS A 292 6.39 17.78 1.82
C CYS A 292 6.47 19.30 1.86
N ASP A 293 5.44 19.92 2.42
CA ASP A 293 5.53 21.34 2.82
C ASP A 293 6.49 21.49 3.99
N SER A 294 7.65 22.07 3.71
CA SER A 294 8.74 22.26 4.68
C SER A 294 8.66 23.57 5.46
N ARG A 295 7.63 24.38 5.23
CA ARG A 295 7.44 25.65 5.95
C ARG A 295 7.24 25.40 7.44
N ASP A 296 7.84 26.24 8.28
CA ASP A 296 7.66 26.19 9.73
C ASP A 296 6.38 26.95 10.17
N LEU A 297 6.08 26.93 11.48
CA LEU A 297 4.94 27.64 12.07
C LEU A 297 5.15 29.16 12.14
N ASN A 298 6.04 29.73 11.35
CA ASN A 298 6.22 31.17 11.28
C ASN A 298 5.09 31.79 10.44
N TYR A 299 4.08 32.36 11.12
CA TYR A 299 2.91 32.95 10.48
C TYR A 299 3.27 34.11 9.52
N ASP A 300 4.36 34.81 9.73
CA ASP A 300 4.80 35.85 8.81
C ASP A 300 5.16 35.28 7.45
N LYS A 301 5.81 34.10 7.39
CA LYS A 301 6.07 33.41 6.14
C LYS A 301 4.80 32.91 5.46
N PHE A 302 3.83 32.42 6.21
CA PHE A 302 2.54 32.00 5.66
C PHE A 302 1.76 33.12 5.02
N VAL A 303 1.91 34.33 5.55
CA VAL A 303 1.22 35.55 5.05
C VAL A 303 1.95 36.19 3.86
N VAL A 304 3.29 36.10 3.84
CA VAL A 304 4.14 36.78 2.85
C VAL A 304 4.50 35.91 1.67
N ASP A 305 4.73 34.61 1.91
CA ASP A 305 5.20 33.64 0.92
C ASP A 305 4.09 32.67 0.49
N GLY A 306 2.85 33.14 0.37
CA GLY A 306 1.72 32.35 -0.14
C GLY A 306 1.91 31.91 -1.59
N GLU A 307 1.44 30.74 -1.95
CA GLU A 307 1.43 30.26 -3.34
C GLU A 307 0.40 31.05 -4.16
N VAL A 308 0.80 31.50 -5.36
CA VAL A 308 -0.08 32.25 -6.27
C VAL A 308 -1.14 31.30 -6.89
N GLU A 309 -0.74 30.06 -7.19
CA GLU A 309 -1.62 29.00 -7.65
C GLU A 309 -1.82 28.00 -6.51
N THR A 310 -3.07 27.82 -6.07
CA THR A 310 -3.40 26.98 -4.91
C THR A 310 -3.91 25.60 -5.28
N GLN A 311 -4.24 25.35 -6.54
CA GLN A 311 -4.71 24.04 -7.02
C GLN A 311 -4.49 23.88 -8.54
N ALA A 312 -4.24 22.65 -8.98
CA ALA A 312 -4.26 22.31 -10.39
C ALA A 312 -5.70 22.20 -10.91
N ASP A 313 -5.89 22.22 -12.24
CA ASP A 313 -7.21 22.12 -12.85
C ASP A 313 -7.92 20.82 -12.47
N GLU A 314 -7.17 19.71 -12.36
CA GLU A 314 -7.70 18.38 -12.05
C GLU A 314 -6.83 17.60 -11.08
N SER A 315 -7.49 16.75 -10.26
CA SER A 315 -6.85 15.69 -9.46
C SER A 315 -6.36 14.55 -10.38
N TYR A 316 -5.42 13.71 -9.90
CA TYR A 316 -5.09 12.46 -10.57
C TYR A 316 -6.00 11.33 -10.05
N THR A 317 -6.85 10.80 -10.93
CA THR A 317 -7.93 9.88 -10.58
C THR A 317 -7.98 8.66 -11.50
N SER A 318 -8.70 7.63 -11.11
CA SER A 318 -8.98 6.47 -11.97
C SER A 318 -9.89 6.82 -13.17
N HIS A 319 -10.48 8.04 -13.22
CA HIS A 319 -11.24 8.52 -14.38
C HIS A 319 -10.36 9.15 -15.45
N ASN A 320 -9.25 9.80 -15.10
CA ASN A 320 -8.40 10.54 -16.01
C ASN A 320 -6.98 9.98 -16.18
N THR A 321 -6.75 8.74 -15.74
CA THR A 321 -5.55 7.96 -16.10
C THR A 321 -5.76 7.17 -17.39
N GLU A 322 -4.72 6.47 -17.85
CA GLU A 322 -4.85 5.50 -18.94
C GLU A 322 -6.00 4.53 -18.69
N ARG A 323 -6.95 4.46 -19.63
CA ARG A 323 -8.12 3.60 -19.54
C ARG A 323 -7.91 2.32 -20.34
N LEU A 324 -7.95 1.18 -19.66
CA LEU A 324 -7.95 -0.13 -20.30
C LEU A 324 -9.38 -0.49 -20.76
N ASP A 325 -9.50 -0.98 -21.99
CA ASP A 325 -10.68 -1.70 -22.47
C ASP A 325 -10.71 -3.14 -21.94
N VAL A 326 -11.65 -3.96 -22.39
CA VAL A 326 -11.77 -5.36 -21.95
C VAL A 326 -10.50 -6.16 -22.26
N GLU A 327 -9.91 -6.01 -23.46
CA GLU A 327 -8.72 -6.75 -23.87
C GLU A 327 -7.49 -6.33 -23.02
N GLY A 328 -7.26 -5.03 -22.85
CA GLY A 328 -6.22 -4.50 -21.96
C GLY A 328 -6.41 -4.93 -20.51
N THR A 329 -7.68 -4.98 -20.03
CA THR A 329 -8.00 -5.46 -18.70
C THR A 329 -7.70 -6.95 -18.56
N ILE A 330 -8.00 -7.79 -19.54
CA ILE A 330 -7.61 -9.21 -19.56
C ILE A 330 -6.10 -9.37 -19.47
N ALA A 331 -5.35 -8.63 -20.28
CA ALA A 331 -3.90 -8.66 -20.24
C ALA A 331 -3.39 -8.27 -18.83
N LYS A 332 -3.95 -7.22 -18.24
CA LYS A 332 -3.56 -6.71 -16.92
C LYS A 332 -3.89 -7.69 -15.79
N ILE A 333 -5.09 -8.26 -15.72
CA ILE A 333 -5.45 -9.19 -14.64
C ILE A 333 -4.62 -10.49 -14.69
N LYS A 334 -4.22 -10.95 -15.89
CA LYS A 334 -3.35 -12.12 -16.06
C LYS A 334 -1.94 -11.93 -15.50
N THR A 335 -1.49 -10.70 -15.24
CA THR A 335 -0.20 -10.45 -14.57
C THR A 335 -0.24 -10.78 -13.07
N ALA A 336 -1.42 -10.89 -12.46
CA ALA A 336 -1.55 -11.17 -11.03
C ALA A 336 -1.34 -12.68 -10.74
N GLU A 337 -0.43 -13.01 -9.81
CA GLU A 337 -0.12 -14.38 -9.38
C GLU A 337 -1.39 -15.16 -9.00
N TYR A 338 -2.34 -14.53 -8.30
CA TYR A 338 -3.61 -15.15 -7.96
C TYR A 338 -4.40 -15.62 -9.18
N VAL A 339 -4.46 -14.79 -10.23
CA VAL A 339 -5.20 -15.13 -11.46
C VAL A 339 -4.51 -16.28 -12.20
N GLN A 340 -3.18 -16.29 -12.23
CA GLN A 340 -2.41 -17.38 -12.83
C GLN A 340 -2.66 -18.71 -12.10
N LEU A 341 -2.58 -18.71 -10.77
CA LEU A 341 -2.89 -19.86 -9.95
C LEU A 341 -4.36 -20.30 -10.06
N ALA A 342 -5.28 -19.36 -10.18
CA ALA A 342 -6.71 -19.66 -10.36
C ALA A 342 -7.00 -20.33 -11.71
N LEU A 343 -6.26 -20.00 -12.77
CA LEU A 343 -6.34 -20.69 -14.07
C LEU A 343 -5.87 -22.13 -13.97
N GLU A 344 -4.94 -22.43 -13.07
CA GLU A 344 -4.44 -23.79 -12.78
C GLU A 344 -5.26 -24.54 -11.72
N GLY A 345 -6.28 -23.90 -11.12
CA GLY A 345 -7.06 -24.48 -10.02
C GLY A 345 -6.31 -24.50 -8.66
N ARG A 346 -5.27 -23.69 -8.52
CA ARG A 346 -4.34 -23.64 -7.38
C ARG A 346 -4.39 -22.33 -6.58
N GLU A 347 -5.44 -21.53 -6.70
CA GLU A 347 -5.57 -20.24 -6.02
C GLU A 347 -5.45 -20.30 -4.49
N HIS A 348 -5.67 -21.47 -3.89
CA HIS A 348 -5.47 -21.70 -2.45
C HIS A 348 -3.99 -21.56 -2.02
N GLU A 349 -3.05 -21.65 -2.98
CA GLU A 349 -1.62 -21.44 -2.76
C GLU A 349 -1.23 -19.95 -2.77
N ALA A 350 -2.10 -19.08 -3.31
CA ALA A 350 -1.84 -17.65 -3.32
C ALA A 350 -1.86 -17.10 -1.88
N VAL A 351 -0.86 -16.32 -1.55
CA VAL A 351 -0.80 -15.61 -0.27
C VAL A 351 -1.70 -14.38 -0.33
N GLN A 352 -2.88 -14.46 0.31
CA GLN A 352 -3.86 -13.38 0.40
C GLN A 352 -3.78 -12.62 1.72
#